data_0764bf66f9101d75ec06f48241e674fa
#
_entry.id   0764bf66f9101d75ec06f48241e674fa
#
_cell.length_a   1.000
_cell.length_b   1.000
_cell.length_c   1.000
_cell.angle_alpha   90.00
_cell.angle_beta   90.00
_cell.angle_gamma   90.00
#
_symmetry.space_group_name_H-M   'P 1'
#
loop_
_entity.id
_entity.type
_entity.pdbx_description
1 polymer ?
#
loop_
_entity_poly.entity_id
_entity_poly.type
_entity_poly.pdbx_seq_one_letter_code
_entity_poly.pdbx_strand_id
1 'polypeptide(L)'
;VICITNVFILFFTNNLFSNNENIRRMIDNTEKMYRSVNDYKVEMTISVSVPAFRMPKKKYKVFFKQPNKVKIKSRGFGILPRTGMFTSPIENFNNLTDIRINKGSVRLGENKIMMVGNVIVDSLAIEMPNDYAKLSFKPTVDVIIDTSNWVVTNVITKIDTLKIMEIQNEYTLVNDKFLLPLESKVEYFIKDSRFSKWLKKDIGLLFGNENKINGDMVKGLITVKYDNYQINKGIKDSIFD
;
A
#
# COMPACT_ATOMS: atom_id res chain seq x y z
N VAL A 1 49.59 -2.30 14.80
CA VAL A 1 48.47 -3.22 14.40
C VAL A 1 47.12 -2.78 14.97
N ILE A 2 47.08 -2.02 16.08
CA ILE A 2 45.81 -1.61 16.74
C ILE A 2 45.11 -0.41 16.04
N CYS A 3 45.85 0.37 15.23
CA CYS A 3 45.29 1.59 14.61
C CYS A 3 44.44 1.34 13.35
N ILE A 4 44.65 0.21 12.65
CA ILE A 4 43.95 -0.06 11.35
C ILE A 4 42.57 -0.63 11.57
N THR A 5 42.30 -1.38 12.63
CA THR A 5 40.99 -1.97 12.94
C THR A 5 39.93 -0.94 13.35
N ASN A 6 40.34 0.12 14.05
CA ASN A 6 39.40 1.16 14.49
C ASN A 6 38.91 2.08 13.34
N VAL A 7 39.74 2.32 12.32
CA VAL A 7 39.36 3.13 11.15
C VAL A 7 38.33 2.38 10.27
N PHE A 8 38.43 1.05 10.17
CA PHE A 8 37.50 0.25 9.37
C PHE A 8 36.11 0.16 10.00
N ILE A 9 36.02 0.08 11.33
CA ILE A 9 34.75 0.05 12.07
C ILE A 9 34.01 1.40 11.96
N LEU A 10 34.74 2.52 12.00
CA LEU A 10 34.15 3.85 11.86
C LEU A 10 33.56 4.11 10.45
N PHE A 11 34.15 3.56 9.40
CA PHE A 11 33.60 3.67 8.03
C PHE A 11 32.32 2.86 7.84
N PHE A 12 32.20 1.68 8.45
CA PHE A 12 30.99 0.85 8.37
C PHE A 12 29.84 1.45 9.18
N THR A 13 30.10 1.99 10.36
CA THR A 13 29.06 2.61 11.20
C THR A 13 28.51 3.89 10.55
N ASN A 14 29.34 4.73 9.97
CA ASN A 14 28.92 5.95 9.28
C ASN A 14 28.01 5.65 8.08
N ASN A 15 28.27 4.59 7.32
CA ASN A 15 27.41 4.21 6.18
C ASN A 15 26.03 3.68 6.61
N LEU A 16 25.97 2.95 7.72
CA LEU A 16 24.70 2.44 8.28
C LEU A 16 23.84 3.57 8.84
N PHE A 17 24.42 4.49 9.59
CA PHE A 17 23.73 5.66 10.13
C PHE A 17 23.23 6.58 9.01
N SER A 18 24.05 6.87 8.01
CA SER A 18 23.69 7.70 6.86
C SER A 18 22.54 7.08 6.03
N ASN A 19 22.51 5.75 5.88
CA ASN A 19 21.47 5.08 5.13
C ASN A 19 20.11 5.15 5.86
N ASN A 20 20.10 4.93 7.18
CA ASN A 20 18.89 5.04 8.00
C ASN A 20 18.32 6.47 8.04
N GLU A 21 19.18 7.47 8.11
CA GLU A 21 18.77 8.87 8.10
C GLU A 21 18.16 9.26 6.74
N ASN A 22 18.74 8.79 5.63
CA ASN A 22 18.19 8.99 4.30
C ASN A 22 16.81 8.34 4.14
N ILE A 23 16.63 7.11 4.59
CA ILE A 23 15.34 6.40 4.57
C ILE A 23 14.30 7.19 5.35
N ARG A 24 14.64 7.58 6.60
CA ARG A 24 13.75 8.36 7.45
C ARG A 24 13.32 9.66 6.78
N ARG A 25 14.27 10.42 6.23
CA ARG A 25 13.97 11.68 5.51
C ARG A 25 13.03 11.48 4.33
N MET A 26 13.16 10.38 3.58
CA MET A 26 12.28 10.07 2.45
C MET A 26 10.86 9.77 2.93
N ILE A 27 10.71 8.97 3.99
CA ILE A 27 9.42 8.66 4.61
C ILE A 27 8.77 9.96 5.14
N ASP A 28 9.53 10.78 5.85
CA ASP A 28 9.05 12.05 6.41
C ASP A 28 8.58 13.02 5.32
N ASN A 29 9.25 13.06 4.16
CA ASN A 29 8.83 13.89 3.05
C ASN A 29 7.50 13.42 2.43
N THR A 30 7.29 12.11 2.29
CA THR A 30 6.00 11.59 1.81
C THR A 30 4.89 11.89 2.81
N GLU A 31 5.16 11.75 4.10
CA GLU A 31 4.22 12.07 5.16
C GLU A 31 3.87 13.56 5.20
N LYS A 32 4.86 14.43 5.02
CA LYS A 32 4.66 15.89 4.94
C LYS A 32 3.75 16.26 3.77
N MET A 33 3.93 15.64 2.60
CA MET A 33 3.08 15.87 1.44
C MET A 33 1.64 15.44 1.73
N TYR A 34 1.44 14.25 2.30
CA TYR A 34 0.12 13.75 2.70
C TYR A 34 -0.57 14.68 3.71
N ARG A 35 0.16 15.18 4.71
CA ARG A 35 -0.37 16.08 5.74
C ARG A 35 -0.64 17.50 5.25
N SER A 36 -0.23 17.85 4.04
CA SER A 36 -0.58 19.16 3.45
C SER A 36 -2.08 19.34 3.19
N VAL A 37 -2.83 18.22 3.18
CA VAL A 37 -4.28 18.20 3.03
C VAL A 37 -4.94 17.91 4.39
N ASN A 38 -5.66 18.85 4.96
CA ASN A 38 -6.32 18.69 6.26
C ASN A 38 -7.60 17.85 6.17
N ASP A 39 -8.42 18.13 5.16
CA ASP A 39 -9.65 17.40 4.89
C ASP A 39 -9.97 17.40 3.40
N TYR A 40 -10.71 16.39 2.97
CA TYR A 40 -11.31 16.37 1.65
C TYR A 40 -12.60 15.56 1.60
N LYS A 41 -13.43 15.92 0.64
CA LYS A 41 -14.55 15.11 0.17
C LYS A 41 -14.29 14.76 -1.29
N VAL A 42 -14.51 13.50 -1.64
CA VAL A 42 -14.26 12.97 -3.00
C VAL A 42 -15.35 11.99 -3.40
N GLU A 43 -15.64 11.92 -4.69
CA GLU A 43 -16.44 10.85 -5.27
C GLU A 43 -15.50 9.74 -5.74
N MET A 44 -15.80 8.51 -5.35
CA MET A 44 -14.98 7.34 -5.63
C MET A 44 -15.81 6.31 -6.39
N THR A 45 -15.27 5.83 -7.52
CA THR A 45 -15.86 4.75 -8.28
C THR A 45 -14.97 3.51 -8.19
N ILE A 46 -15.52 2.42 -7.66
CA ILE A 46 -14.82 1.13 -7.55
C ILE A 46 -15.33 0.19 -8.62
N SER A 47 -14.41 -0.44 -9.33
CA SER A 47 -14.66 -1.57 -10.22
C SER A 47 -13.80 -2.76 -9.82
N VAL A 48 -14.38 -3.94 -9.82
CA VAL A 48 -13.73 -5.20 -9.48
C VAL A 48 -13.84 -6.13 -10.68
N SER A 49 -12.70 -6.65 -11.12
CA SER A 49 -12.58 -7.61 -12.19
C SER A 49 -11.80 -8.82 -11.67
N VAL A 50 -12.52 -9.92 -11.50
CA VAL A 50 -11.97 -11.22 -11.10
C VAL A 50 -12.49 -12.25 -12.08
N PRO A 51 -11.71 -13.23 -12.54
CA PRO A 51 -12.22 -14.32 -13.39
C PRO A 51 -13.46 -14.95 -12.78
N ALA A 52 -14.48 -15.18 -13.60
CA ALA A 52 -15.79 -15.71 -13.22
C ALA A 52 -16.65 -14.81 -12.29
N PHE A 53 -16.20 -13.60 -11.93
CA PHE A 53 -17.00 -12.69 -11.12
C PHE A 53 -16.99 -11.27 -11.70
N ARG A 54 -18.17 -10.77 -12.06
CA ARG A 54 -18.33 -9.38 -12.51
C ARG A 54 -19.20 -8.61 -11.52
N MET A 55 -18.61 -7.65 -10.86
CA MET A 55 -19.32 -6.74 -9.98
C MET A 55 -19.64 -5.44 -10.72
N PRO A 56 -20.86 -4.91 -10.64
CA PRO A 56 -21.16 -3.61 -11.21
C PRO A 56 -20.31 -2.53 -10.53
N LYS A 57 -19.92 -1.52 -11.31
CA LYS A 57 -19.22 -0.35 -10.76
C LYS A 57 -20.04 0.30 -9.66
N LYS A 58 -19.43 0.56 -8.52
CA LYS A 58 -20.06 1.19 -7.36
C LYS A 58 -19.49 2.58 -7.12
N LYS A 59 -20.39 3.53 -6.87
CA LYS A 59 -20.02 4.91 -6.51
C LYS A 59 -20.17 5.12 -5.01
N TYR A 60 -19.19 5.79 -4.45
CA TYR A 60 -19.10 6.14 -3.04
C TYR A 60 -18.80 7.64 -2.90
N LYS A 61 -19.27 8.22 -1.81
CA LYS A 61 -18.86 9.54 -1.37
C LYS A 61 -18.00 9.37 -0.13
N VAL A 62 -16.75 9.82 -0.21
CA VAL A 62 -15.79 9.68 0.85
C VAL A 62 -15.52 11.03 1.49
N PHE A 63 -15.46 11.05 2.80
CA PHE A 63 -15.04 12.17 3.63
C PHE A 63 -13.80 11.73 4.38
N PHE A 64 -12.76 12.51 4.29
CA PHE A 64 -11.50 12.31 5.00
C PHE A 64 -11.16 13.56 5.81
N LYS A 65 -10.61 13.39 7.00
CA LYS A 65 -10.04 14.45 7.82
C LYS A 65 -8.87 13.93 8.61
N GLN A 66 -7.77 14.67 8.58
CA GLN A 66 -6.58 14.37 9.37
C GLN A 66 -6.91 14.14 10.86
N PRO A 67 -6.19 13.27 11.57
CA PRO A 67 -5.09 12.43 11.03
C PRO A 67 -5.58 11.16 10.30
N ASN A 68 -6.77 10.61 10.64
CA ASN A 68 -7.23 9.31 10.16
C ASN A 68 -8.75 9.13 10.16
N LYS A 69 -9.53 10.21 10.21
CA LYS A 69 -11.00 10.13 10.19
C LYS A 69 -11.46 9.87 8.76
N VAL A 70 -12.19 8.78 8.55
CA VAL A 70 -12.79 8.41 7.26
C VAL A 70 -14.25 8.04 7.44
N LYS A 71 -15.12 8.64 6.64
CA LYS A 71 -16.53 8.22 6.51
C LYS A 71 -16.85 7.98 5.06
N ILE A 72 -17.43 6.81 4.78
CA ILE A 72 -17.79 6.41 3.43
C ILE A 72 -19.29 6.24 3.36
N LYS A 73 -19.92 6.93 2.41
CA LYS A 73 -21.36 6.85 2.14
C LYS A 73 -21.57 6.24 0.77
N SER A 74 -22.44 5.24 0.68
CA SER A 74 -22.87 4.64 -0.58
C SER A 74 -24.39 4.50 -0.61
N ARG A 75 -24.97 4.41 -1.81
CA ARG A 75 -26.36 3.96 -1.98
C ARG A 75 -26.37 2.43 -2.11
N GLY A 76 -27.07 1.75 -1.19
CA GLY A 76 -27.19 0.30 -1.16
C GLY A 76 -25.96 -0.43 -0.61
N PHE A 77 -25.99 -1.76 -0.65
CA PHE A 77 -24.90 -2.62 -0.20
C PHE A 77 -23.68 -2.45 -1.10
N GLY A 78 -22.53 -2.26 -0.53
CA GLY A 78 -21.26 -2.09 -1.25
C GLY A 78 -20.10 -2.70 -0.48
N ILE A 79 -19.17 -3.28 -1.23
CA ILE A 79 -17.94 -3.85 -0.72
C ILE A 79 -16.83 -2.81 -0.87
N LEU A 80 -16.11 -2.55 0.20
CA LEU A 80 -14.98 -1.64 0.22
C LEU A 80 -13.71 -2.43 0.49
N PRO A 81 -12.71 -2.35 -0.41
CA PRO A 81 -11.40 -2.91 -0.09
C PRO A 81 -10.84 -2.23 1.14
N ARG A 82 -10.37 -3.00 2.12
CA ARG A 82 -9.75 -2.46 3.34
C ARG A 82 -8.32 -1.97 3.14
N THR A 83 -7.72 -2.26 1.98
CA THR A 83 -6.31 -2.02 1.71
C THR A 83 -6.05 -0.62 1.17
N GLY A 84 -5.26 0.15 1.91
CA GLY A 84 -4.40 1.23 1.39
C GLY A 84 -5.03 2.51 0.85
N MET A 85 -6.36 2.62 0.76
CA MET A 85 -6.99 3.73 0.04
C MET A 85 -7.00 5.07 0.78
N PHE A 86 -6.86 5.06 2.10
CA PHE A 86 -6.94 6.27 2.93
C PHE A 86 -5.89 6.27 4.04
N THR A 87 -4.85 5.44 3.88
CA THR A 87 -3.79 5.30 4.85
C THR A 87 -2.70 6.34 4.61
N SER A 88 -2.12 6.83 5.69
CA SER A 88 -0.91 7.65 5.61
C SER A 88 0.24 6.87 4.94
N PRO A 89 1.09 7.54 4.13
CA PRO A 89 2.26 6.90 3.53
C PRO A 89 3.13 6.15 4.53
N ILE A 90 3.27 6.64 5.76
CA ILE A 90 4.06 6.00 6.82
C ILE A 90 3.52 4.61 7.19
N GLU A 91 2.22 4.36 7.03
CA GLU A 91 1.61 3.06 7.34
C GLU A 91 2.15 1.93 6.46
N ASN A 92 2.65 2.26 5.26
CA ASN A 92 3.33 1.27 4.41
C ASN A 92 4.64 0.74 5.02
N PHE A 93 5.19 1.44 6.02
CA PHE A 93 6.46 1.12 6.65
C PHE A 93 6.33 0.62 8.09
N ASN A 94 5.19 0.88 8.76
CA ASN A 94 5.00 0.58 10.19
C ASN A 94 5.16 -0.91 10.55
N ASN A 95 4.85 -1.81 9.59
CA ASN A 95 4.94 -3.25 9.79
C ASN A 95 6.15 -3.87 9.08
N LEU A 96 7.17 -3.05 8.79
CA LEU A 96 8.38 -3.49 8.11
C LEU A 96 9.61 -3.36 9.03
N THR A 97 10.51 -4.34 8.91
CA THR A 97 11.87 -4.31 9.47
C THR A 97 12.90 -4.29 8.35
N ASP A 98 14.15 -4.00 8.69
CA ASP A 98 15.29 -4.03 7.78
C ASP A 98 15.05 -3.24 6.49
N ILE A 99 14.43 -2.08 6.61
CA ILE A 99 14.12 -1.22 5.47
C ILE A 99 15.43 -0.76 4.84
N ARG A 100 15.55 -0.95 3.53
CA ARG A 100 16.74 -0.58 2.75
C ARG A 100 16.34 0.01 1.40
N ILE A 101 17.18 0.89 0.87
CA ILE A 101 17.02 1.41 -0.49
C ILE A 101 17.58 0.35 -1.45
N ASN A 102 16.75 -0.09 -2.39
CA ASN A 102 17.20 -0.97 -3.46
C ASN A 102 17.85 -0.15 -4.58
N LYS A 103 19.18 -0.21 -4.66
CA LYS A 103 19.99 0.47 -5.68
C LYS A 103 20.18 -0.37 -6.95
N GLY A 104 19.62 -1.59 -7.01
CA GLY A 104 19.90 -2.56 -8.08
C GLY A 104 18.76 -2.74 -9.07
N SER A 105 19.13 -3.11 -10.25
CA SER A 105 18.51 -3.88 -11.35
C SER A 105 17.11 -3.51 -11.91
N VAL A 106 16.25 -2.80 -11.22
CA VAL A 106 15.01 -2.32 -11.81
C VAL A 106 15.23 -0.90 -12.30
N ARG A 107 15.15 -0.67 -13.61
CA ARG A 107 15.09 0.68 -14.18
C ARG A 107 13.77 1.32 -13.75
N LEU A 108 13.78 1.87 -12.57
CA LEU A 108 12.77 2.83 -12.14
C LEU A 108 13.02 4.08 -12.96
N GLY A 109 11.99 4.71 -13.51
CA GLY A 109 12.12 5.98 -14.20
C GLY A 109 12.92 7.01 -13.37
N GLU A 110 13.34 8.09 -13.98
CA GLU A 110 14.00 9.22 -13.29
C GLU A 110 13.14 9.64 -12.08
N ASN A 111 13.81 10.02 -10.98
CA ASN A 111 13.18 10.49 -9.75
C ASN A 111 12.34 9.45 -8.98
N LYS A 112 12.56 8.15 -9.19
CA LYS A 112 11.92 7.10 -8.41
C LYS A 112 12.93 6.33 -7.57
N ILE A 113 12.55 6.07 -6.33
CA ILE A 113 13.33 5.28 -5.38
C ILE A 113 12.49 4.10 -4.91
N MET A 114 13.09 2.93 -4.85
CA MET A 114 12.49 1.74 -4.26
C MET A 114 13.08 1.47 -2.89
N MET A 115 12.22 1.37 -1.89
CA MET A 115 12.57 0.86 -0.57
C MET A 115 12.01 -0.54 -0.42
N VAL A 116 12.78 -1.42 0.18
CA VAL A 116 12.39 -2.81 0.44
C VAL A 116 12.48 -3.07 1.92
N GLY A 117 11.44 -3.66 2.51
CA GLY A 117 11.42 -4.08 3.91
C GLY A 117 10.89 -5.49 4.08
N ASN A 118 11.27 -6.14 5.16
CA ASN A 118 10.73 -7.44 5.57
C ASN A 118 9.46 -7.21 6.39
N VAL A 119 8.40 -7.97 6.12
CA VAL A 119 7.14 -7.86 6.88
C VAL A 119 7.31 -8.50 8.25
N ILE A 120 6.88 -7.80 9.31
CA ILE A 120 6.76 -8.36 10.65
C ILE A 120 5.54 -9.28 10.65
N VAL A 121 5.77 -10.59 10.57
CA VAL A 121 4.69 -11.59 10.41
C VAL A 121 3.72 -11.58 11.59
N ASP A 122 4.23 -11.37 12.80
CA ASP A 122 3.41 -11.30 14.01
C ASP A 122 2.47 -10.09 14.05
N SER A 123 2.78 -9.04 13.26
CA SER A 123 1.92 -7.85 13.14
C SER A 123 0.75 -8.04 12.17
N LEU A 124 0.85 -9.06 11.32
CA LEU A 124 -0.26 -9.49 10.51
C LEU A 124 -1.21 -10.20 11.47
N ALA A 125 -2.33 -9.58 11.85
CA ALA A 125 -3.39 -10.20 12.68
C ALA A 125 -4.09 -11.36 11.93
N ILE A 126 -3.31 -12.29 11.43
CA ILE A 126 -3.69 -13.38 10.56
C ILE A 126 -3.46 -14.66 11.38
N GLU A 127 -4.54 -15.32 11.78
CA GLU A 127 -4.47 -16.72 12.19
C GLU A 127 -4.00 -17.54 10.98
N MET A 128 -2.70 -17.74 10.88
CA MET A 128 -2.14 -18.66 9.89
C MET A 128 -2.55 -20.08 10.31
N PRO A 129 -3.13 -20.88 9.39
CA PRO A 129 -3.33 -22.29 9.66
C PRO A 129 -2.01 -22.92 10.09
N ASN A 130 -2.03 -23.81 11.10
CA ASN A 130 -0.82 -24.45 11.67
C ASN A 130 0.13 -25.06 10.64
N ASP A 131 -0.36 -25.40 9.45
CA ASP A 131 0.46 -25.93 8.35
C ASP A 131 1.38 -24.88 7.72
N TYR A 132 1.09 -23.58 7.87
CA TYR A 132 1.91 -22.49 7.35
C TYR A 132 2.96 -22.01 8.35
N ALA A 133 2.79 -22.24 9.64
CA ALA A 133 3.80 -21.93 10.64
C ALA A 133 5.12 -22.72 10.42
N LYS A 134 5.06 -23.80 9.63
CA LYS A 134 6.22 -24.62 9.24
C LYS A 134 6.92 -24.15 7.95
N LEU A 135 6.29 -23.26 7.18
CA LEU A 135 6.88 -22.68 5.99
C LEU A 135 7.62 -21.39 6.40
N SER A 136 8.93 -21.44 6.38
CA SER A 136 9.79 -20.26 6.62
C SER A 136 9.75 -19.31 5.42
N PHE A 137 8.55 -18.80 5.04
CA PHE A 137 8.49 -17.78 4.00
C PHE A 137 8.73 -16.39 4.61
N LYS A 138 9.48 -15.60 3.87
CA LYS A 138 9.85 -14.23 4.25
C LYS A 138 9.10 -13.25 3.34
N PRO A 139 7.93 -12.77 3.75
CA PRO A 139 7.23 -11.77 2.96
C PRO A 139 8.02 -10.46 2.98
N THR A 140 8.12 -9.82 1.82
CA THR A 140 8.74 -8.51 1.65
C THR A 140 7.78 -7.55 0.98
N VAL A 141 7.97 -6.27 1.26
CA VAL A 141 7.24 -5.19 0.59
C VAL A 141 8.24 -4.25 -0.05
N ASP A 142 8.03 -4.00 -1.35
CA ASP A 142 8.72 -2.95 -2.07
C ASP A 142 7.80 -1.73 -2.13
N VAL A 143 8.29 -0.58 -1.68
CA VAL A 143 7.59 0.72 -1.76
C VAL A 143 8.35 1.62 -2.71
N ILE A 144 7.69 2.05 -3.79
CA ILE A 144 8.26 2.96 -4.79
C ILE A 144 7.72 4.35 -4.56
N ILE A 145 8.64 5.29 -4.36
CA ILE A 145 8.36 6.70 -4.12
C ILE A 145 8.84 7.52 -5.33
N ASP A 146 7.97 8.38 -5.84
CA ASP A 146 8.35 9.48 -6.71
C ASP A 146 8.91 10.61 -5.85
N THR A 147 10.20 10.88 -5.98
CA THR A 147 10.91 11.88 -5.17
C THR A 147 10.74 13.30 -5.68
N SER A 148 10.21 13.51 -6.89
CA SER A 148 9.84 14.83 -7.39
C SER A 148 8.62 15.37 -6.65
N ASN A 149 7.69 14.46 -6.32
CA ASN A 149 6.39 14.78 -5.76
C ASN A 149 6.18 14.25 -4.34
N TRP A 150 7.10 13.42 -3.86
CA TRP A 150 7.05 12.75 -2.55
C TRP A 150 5.75 11.96 -2.34
N VAL A 151 5.38 11.15 -3.32
CA VAL A 151 4.20 10.28 -3.26
C VAL A 151 4.57 8.82 -3.50
N VAL A 152 3.83 7.91 -2.87
CA VAL A 152 3.99 6.46 -3.06
C VAL A 152 3.25 6.04 -4.33
N THR A 153 4.00 5.71 -5.38
CA THR A 153 3.42 5.29 -6.67
C THR A 153 3.10 3.82 -6.73
N ASN A 154 3.91 2.97 -6.08
CA ASN A 154 3.68 1.53 -6.07
C ASN A 154 3.98 0.93 -4.70
N VAL A 155 3.20 -0.08 -4.33
CA VAL A 155 3.48 -0.98 -3.20
C VAL A 155 3.36 -2.41 -3.70
N ILE A 156 4.42 -3.20 -3.61
CA ILE A 156 4.48 -4.57 -4.13
C ILE A 156 4.78 -5.52 -2.98
N THR A 157 3.85 -6.42 -2.69
CA THR A 157 4.04 -7.48 -1.69
C THR A 157 4.49 -8.76 -2.38
N LYS A 158 5.56 -9.36 -1.86
CA LYS A 158 6.15 -10.60 -2.37
C LYS A 158 6.29 -11.63 -1.27
N ILE A 159 6.26 -12.89 -1.66
CA ILE A 159 6.73 -14.02 -0.85
C ILE A 159 7.89 -14.62 -1.63
N ASP A 160 9.08 -14.57 -1.06
CA ASP A 160 10.34 -14.86 -1.75
C ASP A 160 10.47 -14.01 -3.02
N THR A 161 10.42 -14.60 -4.19
CA THR A 161 10.45 -13.91 -5.50
C THR A 161 9.07 -13.74 -6.14
N LEU A 162 8.04 -14.37 -5.56
CA LEU A 162 6.70 -14.35 -6.14
C LEU A 162 5.93 -13.09 -5.71
N LYS A 163 5.57 -12.28 -6.69
CA LYS A 163 4.66 -11.14 -6.47
C LYS A 163 3.26 -11.66 -6.18
N ILE A 164 2.66 -11.27 -5.05
CA ILE A 164 1.33 -11.68 -4.62
C ILE A 164 0.31 -10.54 -4.69
N MET A 165 0.76 -9.30 -4.53
CA MET A 165 -0.09 -8.12 -4.64
C MET A 165 0.73 -6.95 -5.17
N GLU A 166 0.10 -6.10 -5.95
CA GLU A 166 0.66 -4.81 -6.34
C GLU A 166 -0.42 -3.73 -6.28
N ILE A 167 -0.11 -2.63 -5.60
CA ILE A 167 -0.90 -1.40 -5.61
C ILE A 167 -0.15 -0.40 -6.49
N GLN A 168 -0.84 0.19 -7.45
CA GLN A 168 -0.32 1.26 -8.31
C GLN A 168 -1.20 2.49 -8.11
N ASN A 169 -0.59 3.64 -7.82
CA ASN A 169 -1.28 4.90 -7.63
C ASN A 169 -0.87 5.90 -8.71
N GLU A 170 -1.84 6.47 -9.37
CA GLU A 170 -1.71 7.63 -10.23
C GLU A 170 -2.25 8.85 -9.49
N TYR A 171 -1.58 9.99 -9.66
CA TYR A 171 -1.90 11.23 -8.97
C TYR A 171 -2.26 12.34 -9.94
N THR A 172 -3.05 13.29 -9.47
CA THR A 172 -3.37 14.51 -10.22
C THR A 172 -3.23 15.72 -9.31
N LEU A 173 -2.90 16.85 -9.92
CA LEU A 173 -2.84 18.12 -9.22
C LEU A 173 -4.26 18.70 -9.13
N VAL A 174 -4.73 18.93 -7.93
CA VAL A 174 -6.06 19.49 -7.66
C VAL A 174 -5.90 20.91 -7.13
N ASN A 175 -6.65 21.86 -7.72
CA ASN A 175 -6.56 23.30 -7.44
C ASN A 175 -5.13 23.84 -7.59
N ASP A 176 -4.35 23.30 -8.55
CA ASP A 176 -2.96 23.70 -8.85
C ASP A 176 -2.02 23.67 -7.64
N LYS A 177 -2.38 22.93 -6.59
CA LYS A 177 -1.66 22.92 -5.31
C LYS A 177 -1.53 21.54 -4.67
N PHE A 178 -2.58 20.73 -4.67
CA PHE A 178 -2.64 19.50 -3.91
C PHE A 178 -2.52 18.28 -4.84
N LEU A 179 -1.51 17.46 -4.63
CA LEU A 179 -1.35 16.22 -5.37
C LEU A 179 -2.13 15.11 -4.67
N LEU A 180 -3.20 14.65 -5.33
CA LEU A 180 -4.12 13.65 -4.78
C LEU A 180 -4.30 12.48 -5.74
N PRO A 181 -4.67 11.28 -5.24
CA PRO A 181 -4.92 10.13 -6.10
C PRO A 181 -5.96 10.42 -7.18
N LEU A 182 -5.66 10.07 -8.41
CA LEU A 182 -6.58 10.05 -9.54
C LEU A 182 -7.16 8.65 -9.73
N GLU A 183 -6.28 7.66 -9.70
CA GLU A 183 -6.63 6.26 -9.84
C GLU A 183 -5.71 5.41 -8.98
N SER A 184 -6.27 4.39 -8.32
CA SER A 184 -5.51 3.33 -7.67
C SER A 184 -5.92 1.98 -8.25
N LYS A 185 -4.93 1.17 -8.64
CA LYS A 185 -5.12 -0.20 -9.12
C LYS A 185 -4.51 -1.17 -8.11
N VAL A 186 -5.27 -2.16 -7.71
CA VAL A 186 -4.79 -3.25 -6.84
C VAL A 186 -4.89 -4.54 -7.63
N GLU A 187 -3.75 -5.12 -7.96
CA GLU A 187 -3.64 -6.42 -8.62
C GLU A 187 -3.26 -7.50 -7.61
N TYR A 188 -3.98 -8.61 -7.63
CA TYR A 188 -3.70 -9.81 -6.85
C TYR A 188 -3.24 -10.94 -7.77
N PHE A 189 -2.17 -11.62 -7.39
CA PHE A 189 -1.57 -12.73 -8.13
C PHE A 189 -1.60 -13.97 -7.25
N ILE A 190 -2.60 -14.82 -7.44
CA ILE A 190 -2.79 -16.00 -6.60
C ILE A 190 -2.45 -17.24 -7.43
N LYS A 191 -1.34 -17.90 -7.13
CA LYS A 191 -0.87 -19.10 -7.82
C LYS A 191 -1.10 -20.40 -7.05
N ASP A 192 -1.38 -20.33 -5.76
CA ASP A 192 -1.47 -21.51 -4.89
C ASP A 192 -2.89 -21.65 -4.31
N SER A 193 -3.47 -22.86 -4.44
CA SER A 193 -4.80 -23.17 -3.93
C SER A 193 -4.89 -23.04 -2.38
N ARG A 194 -3.80 -23.20 -1.67
CA ARG A 194 -3.70 -23.06 -0.21
C ARG A 194 -3.73 -21.59 0.17
N PHE A 195 -3.00 -20.77 -0.57
CA PHE A 195 -2.98 -19.31 -0.42
C PHE A 195 -4.32 -18.69 -0.82
N SER A 196 -5.00 -19.28 -1.79
CA SER A 196 -6.34 -18.87 -2.19
C SER A 196 -7.37 -19.09 -1.08
N LYS A 197 -7.22 -20.12 -0.25
CA LYS A 197 -8.09 -20.35 0.92
C LYS A 197 -7.90 -19.26 1.99
N TRP A 198 -6.68 -18.81 2.17
CA TRP A 198 -6.36 -17.73 3.10
C TRP A 198 -6.85 -16.35 2.60
N LEU A 199 -6.53 -16.00 1.35
CA LEU A 199 -7.08 -14.81 0.71
C LEU A 199 -8.61 -14.86 0.60
N LYS A 200 -9.22 -16.05 0.53
CA LYS A 200 -10.69 -16.20 0.59
C LYS A 200 -11.28 -15.72 1.91
N LYS A 201 -10.55 -15.80 3.03
CA LYS A 201 -11.04 -15.25 4.30
C LYS A 201 -11.08 -13.71 4.23
N ASP A 202 -10.09 -13.08 3.61
CA ASP A 202 -10.04 -11.61 3.43
C ASP A 202 -10.77 -11.14 2.16
N ILE A 203 -10.62 -11.84 1.06
CA ILE A 203 -11.33 -11.59 -0.20
C ILE A 203 -12.73 -12.22 -0.17
N GLY A 204 -12.95 -13.30 0.55
CA GLY A 204 -14.26 -13.93 0.74
C GLY A 204 -15.24 -13.05 1.48
N LEU A 205 -14.77 -12.18 2.38
CA LEU A 205 -15.54 -11.06 2.91
C LEU A 205 -15.90 -10.03 1.81
N LEU A 206 -15.12 -9.99 0.73
CA LEU A 206 -15.33 -9.09 -0.40
C LEU A 206 -16.20 -9.72 -1.50
N PHE A 207 -16.16 -11.04 -1.71
CA PHE A 207 -16.71 -11.70 -2.90
C PHE A 207 -17.72 -12.83 -2.63
N GLY A 208 -18.01 -13.15 -1.35
CA GLY A 208 -18.88 -14.27 -1.00
C GLY A 208 -18.22 -15.67 -1.18
N ASN A 209 -18.79 -16.67 -0.49
CA ASN A 209 -18.14 -17.98 -0.27
C ASN A 209 -18.18 -18.97 -1.46
N GLU A 210 -18.58 -18.58 -2.67
CA GLU A 210 -19.01 -19.57 -3.67
C GLU A 210 -18.07 -19.88 -4.84
N ASN A 211 -16.87 -19.29 -4.93
CA ASN A 211 -16.01 -19.52 -6.09
C ASN A 211 -14.93 -20.58 -5.86
N LYS A 212 -15.09 -21.74 -6.50
CA LYS A 212 -14.06 -22.76 -6.69
C LYS A 212 -12.94 -22.18 -7.56
N ILE A 213 -11.86 -21.76 -6.95
CA ILE A 213 -10.62 -21.42 -7.66
C ILE A 213 -9.87 -22.72 -7.87
N ASN A 214 -9.92 -23.24 -9.10
CA ASN A 214 -9.05 -24.34 -9.53
C ASN A 214 -7.63 -23.82 -9.72
N GLY A 215 -6.63 -24.59 -9.32
CA GLY A 215 -5.19 -24.39 -9.20
C GLY A 215 -4.39 -23.45 -10.12
N ASP A 216 -5.03 -22.70 -10.99
CA ASP A 216 -4.38 -21.73 -11.88
C ASP A 216 -4.26 -20.35 -11.24
N MET A 217 -3.28 -19.58 -11.72
CA MET A 217 -3.05 -18.21 -11.25
C MET A 217 -4.30 -17.35 -11.48
N VAL A 218 -4.94 -16.92 -10.38
CA VAL A 218 -6.06 -15.98 -10.45
C VAL A 218 -5.50 -14.57 -10.36
N LYS A 219 -5.65 -13.81 -11.43
CA LYS A 219 -5.38 -12.38 -11.44
C LYS A 219 -6.67 -11.63 -11.16
N GLY A 220 -6.76 -11.03 -9.96
CA GLY A 220 -7.84 -10.10 -9.61
C GLY A 220 -7.37 -8.66 -9.75
N LEU A 221 -8.23 -7.79 -10.29
CA LEU A 221 -7.99 -6.36 -10.42
C LEU A 221 -9.11 -5.57 -9.75
N ILE A 222 -8.74 -4.69 -8.82
CA ILE A 222 -9.61 -3.67 -8.27
C ILE A 222 -9.10 -2.32 -8.76
N THR A 223 -9.97 -1.55 -9.40
CA THR A 223 -9.67 -0.18 -9.82
C THR A 223 -10.54 0.78 -9.05
N VAL A 224 -9.91 1.79 -8.47
CA VAL A 224 -10.56 2.88 -7.73
C VAL A 224 -10.23 4.18 -8.45
N LYS A 225 -11.25 4.88 -8.93
CA LYS A 225 -11.13 6.21 -9.53
C LYS A 225 -11.69 7.26 -8.60
N TYR A 226 -11.00 8.39 -8.53
CA TYR A 226 -11.35 9.50 -7.66
C TYR A 226 -11.69 10.73 -8.48
N ASP A 227 -12.86 11.30 -8.25
CA ASP A 227 -13.39 12.45 -8.96
C ASP A 227 -13.97 13.50 -8.00
N ASN A 228 -14.09 14.74 -8.45
CA ASN A 228 -14.82 15.80 -7.74
C ASN A 228 -14.29 16.11 -6.33
N TYR A 229 -12.98 16.28 -6.21
CA TYR A 229 -12.34 16.66 -4.95
C TYR A 229 -12.81 18.04 -4.45
N GLN A 230 -13.18 18.10 -3.17
CA GLN A 230 -13.38 19.33 -2.40
C GLN A 230 -12.41 19.31 -1.22
N ILE A 231 -11.38 20.15 -1.25
CA ILE A 231 -10.24 20.09 -0.34
C ILE A 231 -10.28 21.24 0.65
N ASN A 232 -9.93 20.96 1.93
CA ASN A 232 -9.76 21.95 3.00
C ASN A 232 -10.97 22.87 3.16
N LYS A 233 -12.18 22.29 3.14
CA LYS A 233 -13.44 23.00 3.34
C LYS A 233 -13.94 22.99 4.79
N GLY A 234 -13.15 22.42 5.72
CA GLY A 234 -13.49 22.38 7.14
C GLY A 234 -14.62 21.38 7.43
N ILE A 235 -14.40 20.10 7.12
CA ILE A 235 -15.36 19.04 7.40
C ILE A 235 -15.63 18.96 8.91
N LYS A 236 -16.90 19.05 9.30
CA LYS A 236 -17.34 18.95 10.71
C LYS A 236 -17.14 17.53 11.23
N ASP A 237 -16.72 17.41 12.49
CA ASP A 237 -16.47 16.10 13.12
C ASP A 237 -17.73 15.24 13.21
N SER A 238 -18.90 15.85 13.37
CA SER A 238 -20.20 15.15 13.37
C SER A 238 -20.52 14.36 12.10
N ILE A 239 -19.73 14.52 11.03
CA ILE A 239 -19.89 13.69 9.81
C ILE A 239 -19.34 12.31 10.04
N PHE A 240 -18.37 12.13 10.95
CA PHE A 240 -17.66 10.88 11.21
C PHE A 240 -18.32 10.02 12.31
N ASP A 241 -19.23 10.59 13.08
CA ASP A 241 -20.08 9.92 14.09
C ASP A 241 -21.23 9.08 13.43
#